data_3dee2099b08a0a09d010929d8c2b2735
#
_entry.id   3dee2099b08a0a09d010929d8c2b2735
#
_cell.length_a   1.000
_cell.length_b   1.000
_cell.length_c   1.000
_cell.angle_alpha   90.00
_cell.angle_beta   90.00
_cell.angle_gamma   90.00
#
_symmetry.space_group_name_H-M   'P 1'
#
loop_
_entity.id
_entity.type
_entity.pdbx_description
1 polymer ?
#
loop_
_entity_poly.entity_id
_entity_poly.type
_entity_poly.pdbx_seq_one_letter_code
_entity_poly.pdbx_strand_id
1 'polypeptide(L)'
;MARVFCATSLPDYGKTSVEVDKIKLEPQKKKWRREDLFGSSIIDQTLQELEEDDDFQATKEKLQEIGQEGMSKEERTQRRRALDMLGVEPFAKFLRKEMDTVDDKPFVLKRQTPTILQINIGLYCNQACGHCHVESSPLRTEEMMTSDTAAQCLELLKNTQSITTLDITGGAPELNENFRYLVKMARSIRPDLEIIDRCNLTVLQEPGQEDLVEFLKENKVHIIASLPCYSEENVDQQRGSGVFERSIAALLALNDAGYSSQSNLRLDLVYNPLGAFLPPPQEKLEVQYKEQLAENFGILFDSLFTITNMPIKRFADFLHRRDELQGYMDLLVRNFNKDTVENLMCLETISVGWDGKVSGDCD
;
A
#
# COMPACT_ATOMS: atom_id res chain seq x y z
N MET A 1 -6.24 -17.63 -26.88
CA MET A 1 -5.91 -17.41 -25.47
C MET A 1 -4.73 -16.45 -25.41
N ALA A 2 -5.00 -15.15 -25.31
CA ALA A 2 -3.96 -14.15 -25.13
C ALA A 2 -3.66 -14.06 -23.61
N ARG A 3 -2.48 -14.54 -23.21
CA ARG A 3 -2.01 -14.36 -21.84
C ARG A 3 -1.67 -12.91 -21.62
N VAL A 4 -2.40 -12.27 -20.75
CA VAL A 4 -2.12 -10.91 -20.27
C VAL A 4 -0.88 -10.99 -19.39
N PHE A 5 0.27 -10.59 -19.91
CA PHE A 5 1.49 -10.49 -19.12
C PHE A 5 1.57 -9.08 -18.48
N CYS A 6 1.03 -8.91 -17.30
CA CYS A 6 1.79 -8.16 -16.32
C CYS A 6 2.97 -9.06 -15.98
N ALA A 7 4.16 -8.75 -16.49
CA ALA A 7 5.31 -9.62 -16.59
C ALA A 7 5.43 -10.68 -15.49
N THR A 8 5.22 -11.96 -15.83
CA THR A 8 5.36 -13.11 -14.93
C THR A 8 6.77 -13.72 -14.99
N SER A 9 7.67 -13.15 -15.77
CA SER A 9 9.09 -13.55 -15.85
C SER A 9 9.97 -12.34 -15.64
N LEU A 10 11.08 -12.51 -14.93
CA LEU A 10 12.13 -11.50 -14.77
C LEU A 10 12.56 -10.99 -16.16
N PRO A 11 12.25 -9.74 -16.54
CA PRO A 11 12.81 -9.15 -17.72
C PRO A 11 14.31 -8.97 -17.48
N ASP A 12 15.14 -9.28 -18.49
CA ASP A 12 16.56 -8.93 -18.48
C ASP A 12 16.68 -7.40 -18.64
N TYR A 13 16.71 -6.67 -17.52
CA TYR A 13 16.84 -5.21 -17.52
C TYR A 13 18.19 -4.69 -17.99
N GLY A 14 19.08 -5.57 -18.47
CA GLY A 14 20.34 -5.19 -19.14
C GLY A 14 20.18 -4.79 -20.61
N LYS A 15 19.00 -4.95 -21.22
CA LYS A 15 18.73 -4.57 -22.62
C LYS A 15 17.52 -3.66 -22.72
N THR A 16 17.73 -2.50 -23.26
CA THR A 16 16.80 -1.45 -23.62
C THR A 16 15.50 -1.94 -24.26
N SER A 17 14.38 -1.37 -23.74
CA SER A 17 13.03 -1.38 -24.32
C SER A 17 12.38 -2.75 -24.53
N VAL A 18 11.65 -3.21 -23.51
CA VAL A 18 10.51 -4.11 -23.75
C VAL A 18 9.43 -3.25 -24.40
N GLU A 19 9.12 -3.50 -25.68
CA GLU A 19 7.86 -3.04 -26.26
C GLU A 19 6.74 -3.72 -25.47
N VAL A 20 6.01 -2.93 -24.70
CA VAL A 20 4.80 -3.40 -24.06
C VAL A 20 3.76 -3.49 -25.18
N ASP A 21 3.51 -4.71 -25.66
CA ASP A 21 2.46 -4.95 -26.64
C ASP A 21 1.16 -4.37 -26.09
N LYS A 22 0.49 -3.55 -26.90
CA LYS A 22 -0.83 -3.01 -26.57
C LYS A 22 -1.79 -4.17 -26.40
N ILE A 23 -2.10 -4.50 -25.17
CA ILE A 23 -3.12 -5.49 -24.85
C ILE A 23 -4.44 -4.86 -25.20
N LYS A 24 -5.03 -5.28 -26.33
CA LYS A 24 -6.42 -4.96 -26.62
C LYS A 24 -7.27 -5.83 -25.71
N LEU A 25 -7.71 -5.26 -24.59
CA LEU A 25 -8.83 -5.84 -23.85
C LEU A 25 -10.06 -5.70 -24.78
N GLU A 26 -10.76 -6.81 -25.03
CA GLU A 26 -12.07 -6.70 -25.64
C GLU A 26 -12.95 -5.86 -24.70
N PRO A 27 -13.68 -4.85 -25.21
CA PRO A 27 -14.52 -4.02 -24.35
C PRO A 27 -15.48 -4.95 -23.61
N GLN A 28 -15.27 -5.08 -22.31
CA GLN A 28 -16.17 -5.87 -21.47
C GLN A 28 -17.50 -5.08 -21.40
N LYS A 29 -18.48 -5.50 -22.18
CA LYS A 29 -19.85 -4.95 -22.19
C LYS A 29 -20.65 -5.32 -20.94
N LYS A 30 -20.03 -5.78 -19.88
CA LYS A 30 -20.67 -5.93 -18.58
C LYS A 30 -20.97 -4.51 -18.07
N LYS A 31 -22.23 -4.10 -18.14
CA LYS A 31 -22.69 -2.92 -17.40
C LYS A 31 -22.60 -3.27 -15.92
N TRP A 32 -21.51 -2.82 -15.27
CA TRP A 32 -21.35 -2.87 -13.85
C TRP A 32 -22.47 -2.03 -13.21
N ARG A 33 -23.42 -2.69 -12.55
CA ARG A 33 -24.44 -1.98 -11.81
C ARG A 33 -23.89 -1.70 -10.43
N ARG A 34 -23.55 -0.45 -10.17
CA ARG A 34 -23.09 0.07 -8.88
C ARG A 34 -23.97 -0.40 -7.73
N GLU A 35 -25.28 -0.49 -7.96
CA GLU A 35 -26.31 -0.87 -6.99
C GLU A 35 -26.16 -2.31 -6.49
N ASP A 36 -25.57 -3.20 -7.29
CA ASP A 36 -25.44 -4.63 -6.96
C ASP A 36 -24.26 -4.93 -6.02
N LEU A 37 -23.33 -3.99 -5.84
CA LEU A 37 -22.07 -4.17 -5.07
C LEU A 37 -22.06 -3.42 -3.74
N PHE A 38 -22.85 -2.36 -3.61
CA PHE A 38 -22.90 -1.59 -2.36
C PHE A 38 -23.69 -2.35 -1.27
N GLY A 39 -23.10 -2.40 -0.06
CA GLY A 39 -23.73 -3.02 1.11
C GLY A 39 -23.46 -4.52 1.27
N SER A 40 -22.64 -5.15 0.40
CA SER A 40 -22.14 -6.51 0.61
C SER A 40 -20.70 -6.47 1.13
N SER A 41 -20.46 -7.14 2.27
CA SER A 41 -19.10 -7.24 2.82
C SER A 41 -18.24 -8.23 2.02
N ILE A 42 -16.96 -7.91 1.82
CA ILE A 42 -15.95 -8.83 1.30
C ILE A 42 -15.26 -9.61 2.43
N ILE A 43 -15.49 -9.24 3.68
CA ILE A 43 -14.81 -9.83 4.85
C ILE A 43 -15.06 -11.32 4.95
N ASP A 44 -16.32 -11.77 4.84
CA ASP A 44 -16.67 -13.18 4.95
C ASP A 44 -16.01 -14.01 3.85
N GLN A 45 -15.97 -13.49 2.63
CA GLN A 45 -15.28 -14.12 1.52
C GLN A 45 -13.77 -14.20 1.77
N THR A 46 -13.16 -13.11 2.24
CA THR A 46 -11.72 -13.08 2.59
C THR A 46 -11.40 -14.08 3.70
N LEU A 47 -12.27 -14.21 4.70
CA LEU A 47 -12.10 -15.20 5.78
C LEU A 47 -12.19 -16.63 5.25
N GLN A 48 -13.13 -16.93 4.33
CA GLN A 48 -13.23 -18.22 3.69
C GLN A 48 -12.00 -18.55 2.84
N GLU A 49 -11.52 -17.60 2.03
CA GLU A 49 -10.27 -17.75 1.24
C GLU A 49 -9.06 -18.02 2.15
N LEU A 50 -8.98 -17.39 3.32
CA LEU A 50 -7.93 -17.66 4.33
C LEU A 50 -8.09 -19.05 4.98
N GLU A 51 -9.32 -19.54 5.14
CA GLU A 51 -9.56 -20.88 5.67
C GLU A 51 -9.22 -21.98 4.67
N GLU A 52 -9.36 -21.71 3.37
CA GLU A 52 -9.03 -22.63 2.27
C GLU A 52 -7.54 -22.59 1.87
N ASP A 53 -6.77 -21.58 2.33
CA ASP A 53 -5.34 -21.46 2.09
C ASP A 53 -4.56 -22.42 3.00
N ASP A 54 -4.05 -23.51 2.42
CA ASP A 54 -3.26 -24.55 3.12
C ASP A 54 -2.04 -23.97 3.85
N ASP A 55 -1.42 -22.94 3.29
CA ASP A 55 -0.27 -22.26 3.87
C ASP A 55 -0.65 -21.40 5.09
N PHE A 56 -1.83 -20.79 5.03
CA PHE A 56 -2.40 -20.06 6.17
C PHE A 56 -2.80 -21.00 7.29
N GLN A 57 -3.43 -22.14 6.97
CA GLN A 57 -3.82 -23.15 7.94
C GLN A 57 -2.61 -23.76 8.64
N ALA A 58 -1.56 -24.13 7.91
CA ALA A 58 -0.31 -24.63 8.49
C ALA A 58 0.37 -23.59 9.42
N THR A 59 0.25 -22.31 9.09
CA THR A 59 0.76 -21.20 9.94
C THR A 59 -0.12 -21.01 11.18
N LYS A 60 -1.44 -21.12 11.02
CA LYS A 60 -2.42 -21.02 12.12
C LYS A 60 -2.26 -22.19 13.11
N GLU A 61 -2.09 -23.41 12.64
CA GLU A 61 -1.83 -24.58 13.48
C GLU A 61 -0.55 -24.41 14.29
N LYS A 62 0.55 -23.98 13.68
CA LYS A 62 1.79 -23.64 14.38
C LYS A 62 1.62 -22.54 15.41
N LEU A 63 0.83 -21.50 15.10
CA LEU A 63 0.54 -20.42 16.04
C LEU A 63 -0.37 -20.87 17.19
N GLN A 64 -1.27 -21.82 16.96
CA GLN A 64 -2.12 -22.41 18.00
C GLN A 64 -1.34 -23.35 18.92
N GLU A 65 -0.37 -24.12 18.39
CA GLU A 65 0.52 -24.97 19.19
C GLU A 65 1.46 -24.17 20.09
N ILE A 66 1.85 -22.96 19.68
CA ILE A 66 2.83 -22.10 20.40
C ILE A 66 2.14 -21.18 21.43
N GLY A 67 0.78 -21.13 21.43
CA GLY A 67 0.02 -20.23 22.31
C GLY A 67 0.05 -18.78 21.79
N GLN A 68 -1.11 -18.26 21.47
CA GLN A 68 -1.32 -16.97 20.77
C GLN A 68 -0.90 -15.75 21.58
N GLU A 69 0.33 -15.40 21.49
CA GLU A 69 0.72 -13.98 21.54
C GLU A 69 1.65 -13.80 20.36
N GLY A 70 1.28 -12.99 19.40
CA GLY A 70 1.95 -12.68 18.13
C GLY A 70 3.41 -13.14 18.01
N MET A 71 3.96 -13.38 16.84
CA MET A 71 5.30 -13.99 16.66
C MET A 71 6.21 -13.78 17.85
N SER A 72 6.66 -14.85 18.49
CA SER A 72 7.54 -14.78 19.66
C SER A 72 8.78 -13.93 19.34
N LYS A 73 9.43 -13.39 20.35
CA LYS A 73 10.68 -12.64 20.17
C LYS A 73 11.74 -13.51 19.47
N GLU A 74 11.68 -14.84 19.66
CA GLU A 74 12.53 -15.81 19.00
C GLU A 74 12.23 -15.97 17.53
N GLU A 75 10.96 -16.05 17.12
CA GLU A 75 10.57 -16.16 15.70
C GLU A 75 10.86 -14.87 14.92
N ARG A 76 10.60 -13.70 15.52
CA ARG A 76 11.04 -12.43 14.93
C ARG A 76 12.57 -12.40 14.78
N THR A 77 13.28 -12.95 15.74
CA THR A 77 14.75 -13.05 15.69
C THR A 77 15.20 -14.07 14.65
N GLN A 78 14.49 -15.18 14.47
CA GLN A 78 14.78 -16.17 13.42
C GLN A 78 14.49 -15.61 12.02
N ARG A 79 13.36 -14.93 11.81
CA ARG A 79 13.06 -14.21 10.54
C ARG A 79 14.12 -13.15 10.25
N ARG A 80 14.53 -12.39 11.25
CA ARG A 80 15.59 -11.40 11.11
C ARG A 80 16.93 -12.05 10.77
N ARG A 81 17.28 -13.16 11.42
CA ARG A 81 18.47 -13.94 11.10
C ARG A 81 18.42 -14.57 9.71
N ALA A 82 17.26 -15.01 9.25
CA ALA A 82 17.10 -15.50 7.88
C ALA A 82 17.41 -14.39 6.86
N LEU A 83 16.93 -13.18 7.07
CA LEU A 83 17.28 -12.01 6.26
C LEU A 83 18.77 -11.65 6.42
N ASP A 84 19.32 -11.70 7.64
CA ASP A 84 20.75 -11.45 7.91
C ASP A 84 21.65 -12.52 7.26
N MET A 85 21.17 -13.76 7.10
CA MET A 85 21.91 -14.87 6.45
C MET A 85 21.93 -14.77 4.91
N LEU A 86 21.15 -13.92 4.30
CA LEU A 86 21.19 -13.67 2.84
C LEU A 86 22.48 -12.99 2.39
N GLY A 87 23.38 -12.63 3.31
CA GLY A 87 24.65 -11.97 3.00
C GLY A 87 24.49 -10.54 2.45
N VAL A 88 23.31 -9.97 2.56
CA VAL A 88 23.04 -8.56 2.17
C VAL A 88 23.62 -7.65 3.24
N GLU A 89 24.47 -6.71 2.84
CA GLU A 89 25.04 -5.74 3.78
C GLU A 89 23.95 -4.90 4.44
N PRO A 90 24.07 -4.54 5.74
CA PRO A 90 23.19 -3.55 6.35
C PRO A 90 23.13 -2.26 5.52
N PHE A 91 21.94 -1.72 5.32
CA PHE A 91 21.72 -0.56 4.44
C PHE A 91 22.67 0.61 4.73
N ALA A 92 22.90 0.94 5.99
CA ALA A 92 23.82 2.01 6.37
C ALA A 92 25.27 1.75 5.92
N LYS A 93 25.71 0.48 5.90
CA LYS A 93 27.04 0.10 5.42
C LYS A 93 27.11 0.14 3.91
N PHE A 94 26.08 -0.40 3.24
CA PHE A 94 25.92 -0.34 1.80
C PHE A 94 25.91 1.12 1.31
N LEU A 95 25.10 1.97 1.95
CA LEU A 95 24.97 3.38 1.59
C LEU A 95 26.31 4.13 1.71
N ARG A 96 27.06 3.90 2.78
CA ARG A 96 28.42 4.49 2.91
C ARG A 96 29.33 4.11 1.76
N LYS A 97 29.39 2.81 1.43
CA LYS A 97 30.22 2.31 0.32
C LYS A 97 29.84 2.91 -1.04
N GLU A 98 28.54 3.10 -1.26
CA GLU A 98 28.01 3.62 -2.53
C GLU A 98 28.10 5.15 -2.65
N MET A 99 28.10 5.89 -1.54
CA MET A 99 28.07 7.35 -1.50
C MET A 99 29.41 8.00 -1.13
N ASP A 100 30.39 7.25 -0.61
CA ASP A 100 31.68 7.77 -0.10
C ASP A 100 32.70 8.18 -1.19
N THR A 101 32.29 8.68 -2.32
CA THR A 101 33.22 8.88 -3.45
C THR A 101 33.81 10.28 -3.60
N VAL A 102 33.49 11.29 -2.78
CA VAL A 102 33.90 12.67 -3.09
C VAL A 102 34.77 13.38 -2.06
N ASP A 103 34.68 13.10 -0.74
CA ASP A 103 35.37 13.96 0.25
C ASP A 103 35.99 13.27 1.48
N ASP A 104 36.31 11.99 1.44
CA ASP A 104 36.86 11.23 2.60
C ASP A 104 36.01 11.31 3.90
N LYS A 105 34.80 11.85 3.83
CA LYS A 105 33.87 11.92 4.95
C LYS A 105 32.80 10.84 4.80
N PRO A 106 32.51 10.09 5.86
CA PRO A 106 31.46 9.08 5.82
C PRO A 106 30.11 9.75 5.52
N PHE A 107 29.41 9.24 4.51
CA PHE A 107 28.03 9.67 4.25
C PHE A 107 27.13 9.37 5.45
N VAL A 108 26.43 10.37 5.92
CA VAL A 108 25.48 10.25 7.03
C VAL A 108 24.11 10.75 6.57
N LEU A 109 23.14 9.86 6.54
CA LEU A 109 21.75 10.23 6.29
C LEU A 109 21.24 11.06 7.47
N LYS A 110 20.89 12.30 7.23
CA LYS A 110 20.40 13.23 8.27
C LYS A 110 18.91 13.47 8.07
N ARG A 111 18.14 13.33 9.15
CA ARG A 111 16.75 13.75 9.14
C ARG A 111 16.65 15.28 8.91
N GLN A 112 15.62 15.64 8.19
CA GLN A 112 15.22 17.02 7.95
C GLN A 112 14.11 17.42 8.94
N THR A 113 13.66 18.65 8.84
CA THR A 113 12.49 19.11 9.59
C THR A 113 11.27 18.31 9.09
N PRO A 114 10.50 17.66 9.97
CA PRO A 114 9.38 16.86 9.54
C PRO A 114 8.27 17.70 8.95
N THR A 115 7.83 17.32 7.77
CA THR A 115 6.72 17.94 7.03
C THR A 115 5.52 16.99 6.90
N ILE A 116 5.72 15.69 7.12
CA ILE A 116 4.70 14.65 7.01
C ILE A 116 4.50 13.99 8.37
N LEU A 117 3.27 13.94 8.83
CA LEU A 117 2.84 13.08 9.93
C LEU A 117 2.08 11.90 9.32
N GLN A 118 2.72 10.72 9.32
CA GLN A 118 2.09 9.48 8.91
C GLN A 118 1.51 8.77 10.14
N ILE A 119 0.28 8.33 10.05
CA ILE A 119 -0.42 7.63 11.14
C ILE A 119 -0.92 6.29 10.62
N ASN A 120 -0.38 5.20 11.14
CA ASN A 120 -0.94 3.85 10.94
C ASN A 120 -1.99 3.60 12.02
N ILE A 121 -3.27 3.67 11.63
CA ILE A 121 -4.37 3.61 12.59
C ILE A 121 -4.89 2.20 12.89
N GLY A 122 -4.25 1.17 12.35
CA GLY A 122 -4.56 -0.22 12.70
C GLY A 122 -4.19 -1.22 11.61
N LEU A 123 -4.31 -2.50 11.97
CA LEU A 123 -4.03 -3.61 11.08
C LEU A 123 -5.31 -4.33 10.60
N TYR A 124 -6.48 -3.90 11.07
CA TYR A 124 -7.75 -4.41 10.58
C TYR A 124 -7.98 -3.99 9.13
N CYS A 125 -8.33 -4.95 8.29
CA CYS A 125 -8.58 -4.75 6.87
C CYS A 125 -9.64 -5.72 6.40
N ASN A 126 -10.46 -5.33 5.44
CA ASN A 126 -11.41 -6.24 4.78
C ASN A 126 -10.75 -7.16 3.74
N GLN A 127 -9.43 -7.05 3.55
CA GLN A 127 -8.62 -7.87 2.63
C GLN A 127 -7.41 -8.48 3.33
N ALA A 128 -6.83 -9.54 2.70
CA ALA A 128 -5.61 -10.19 3.16
C ALA A 128 -4.59 -10.36 2.03
N CYS A 129 -4.20 -9.25 1.41
CA CYS A 129 -3.32 -9.23 0.22
C CYS A 129 -1.97 -9.91 0.46
N GLY A 130 -1.51 -10.73 -0.52
CA GLY A 130 -0.25 -11.47 -0.42
C GLY A 130 1.01 -10.62 -0.32
N HIS A 131 0.97 -9.38 -0.81
CA HIS A 131 2.09 -8.41 -0.77
C HIS A 131 2.04 -7.47 0.44
N CYS A 132 1.09 -7.64 1.37
CA CYS A 132 0.88 -6.71 2.47
C CYS A 132 2.09 -6.65 3.41
N HIS A 133 2.72 -5.50 3.50
CA HIS A 133 3.91 -5.26 4.32
C HIS A 133 3.60 -5.01 5.80
N VAL A 134 2.33 -4.81 6.18
CA VAL A 134 1.89 -4.67 7.58
C VAL A 134 1.15 -5.91 8.10
N GLU A 135 0.88 -6.91 7.25
CA GLU A 135 0.14 -8.14 7.58
C GLU A 135 -1.31 -7.89 8.02
N SER A 136 -1.94 -6.90 7.43
CA SER A 136 -3.35 -6.61 7.68
C SER A 136 -4.27 -7.72 7.21
N SER A 137 -5.36 -7.94 7.95
CA SER A 137 -6.41 -8.89 7.59
C SER A 137 -7.68 -8.64 8.41
N PRO A 138 -8.81 -9.29 8.09
CA PRO A 138 -10.01 -9.24 8.90
C PRO A 138 -9.85 -9.85 10.31
N LEU A 139 -8.78 -10.62 10.52
CA LEU A 139 -8.47 -11.24 11.82
C LEU A 139 -7.75 -10.32 12.81
N ARG A 140 -7.29 -9.15 12.35
CA ARG A 140 -6.47 -8.21 13.15
C ARG A 140 -7.34 -7.16 13.82
N THR A 141 -8.30 -7.61 14.61
CA THR A 141 -9.30 -6.73 15.25
C THR A 141 -8.80 -6.01 16.51
N GLU A 142 -7.73 -6.52 17.14
CA GLU A 142 -7.19 -5.94 18.38
C GLU A 142 -6.17 -4.84 18.11
N GLU A 143 -5.49 -4.90 16.97
CA GLU A 143 -4.44 -3.94 16.61
C GLU A 143 -5.06 -2.71 15.94
N MET A 144 -5.77 -1.94 16.71
CA MET A 144 -6.49 -0.73 16.30
C MET A 144 -6.09 0.45 17.17
N MET A 145 -5.91 1.62 16.57
CA MET A 145 -5.61 2.85 17.30
C MET A 145 -6.77 3.26 18.18
N THR A 146 -6.49 3.53 19.43
CA THR A 146 -7.47 4.01 20.40
C THR A 146 -7.77 5.51 20.24
N SER A 147 -8.88 5.97 20.77
CA SER A 147 -9.26 7.39 20.75
C SER A 147 -8.24 8.27 21.50
N ASP A 148 -7.61 7.76 22.56
CA ASP A 148 -6.59 8.49 23.31
C ASP A 148 -5.33 8.69 22.45
N THR A 149 -4.88 7.65 21.72
CA THR A 149 -3.74 7.73 20.81
C THR A 149 -4.06 8.68 19.64
N ALA A 150 -5.26 8.59 19.07
CA ALA A 150 -5.70 9.50 18.02
C ALA A 150 -5.70 10.97 18.47
N ALA A 151 -6.16 11.25 19.69
CA ALA A 151 -6.14 12.57 20.27
C ALA A 151 -4.69 13.09 20.46
N GLN A 152 -3.76 12.22 20.90
CA GLN A 152 -2.33 12.59 21.02
C GLN A 152 -1.70 12.92 19.66
N CYS A 153 -2.06 12.20 18.58
CA CYS A 153 -1.63 12.52 17.23
C CYS A 153 -2.12 13.90 16.78
N LEU A 154 -3.35 14.27 17.11
CA LEU A 154 -3.90 15.60 16.81
C LEU A 154 -3.21 16.70 17.62
N GLU A 155 -2.87 16.47 18.86
CA GLU A 155 -2.07 17.43 19.65
C GLU A 155 -0.65 17.56 19.08
N LEU A 156 -0.02 16.49 18.61
CA LEU A 156 1.25 16.55 17.88
C LEU A 156 1.13 17.41 16.63
N LEU A 157 0.11 17.19 15.81
CA LEU A 157 -0.19 17.97 14.61
C LEU A 157 -0.37 19.45 14.93
N LYS A 158 -1.14 19.77 15.96
CA LYS A 158 -1.43 21.14 16.41
C LYS A 158 -0.17 21.88 16.85
N ASN A 159 0.72 21.18 17.56
CA ASN A 159 1.93 21.76 18.15
C ASN A 159 3.13 21.81 17.19
N THR A 160 3.07 21.13 16.02
CA THR A 160 4.16 21.03 15.05
C THR A 160 3.80 21.76 13.76
N GLN A 161 4.15 23.04 13.67
CA GLN A 161 3.77 23.90 12.53
C GLN A 161 4.40 23.49 11.19
N SER A 162 5.53 22.77 11.21
CA SER A 162 6.20 22.32 10.00
C SER A 162 5.46 21.20 9.26
N ILE A 163 4.56 20.48 9.93
CA ILE A 163 3.78 19.42 9.30
C ILE A 163 2.74 20.05 8.38
N THR A 164 2.81 19.74 7.11
CA THR A 164 1.90 20.19 6.04
C THR A 164 1.01 19.08 5.51
N THR A 165 1.37 17.82 5.80
CA THR A 165 0.67 16.63 5.32
C THR A 165 0.37 15.68 6.47
N LEU A 166 -0.87 15.20 6.56
CA LEU A 166 -1.31 14.09 7.37
C LEU A 166 -1.58 12.89 6.46
N ASP A 167 -0.75 11.85 6.55
CA ASP A 167 -0.85 10.63 5.75
C ASP A 167 -1.43 9.50 6.62
N ILE A 168 -2.69 9.13 6.37
CA ILE A 168 -3.38 8.10 7.15
C ILE A 168 -3.25 6.77 6.42
N THR A 169 -2.69 5.78 7.10
CA THR A 169 -2.42 4.44 6.58
C THR A 169 -2.85 3.36 7.57
N GLY A 170 -2.65 2.09 7.20
CA GLY A 170 -2.97 0.94 8.03
C GLY A 170 -3.35 -0.28 7.20
N GLY A 171 -4.32 -1.03 7.67
CA GLY A 171 -5.01 -2.06 6.90
C GLY A 171 -6.01 -1.43 5.94
N ALA A 172 -7.22 -1.17 6.46
CA ALA A 172 -8.20 -0.28 5.85
C ALA A 172 -8.50 0.83 6.87
N PRO A 173 -7.88 1.99 6.75
CA PRO A 173 -7.99 3.07 7.74
C PRO A 173 -9.44 3.43 8.05
N GLU A 174 -10.29 3.42 7.05
CA GLU A 174 -11.69 3.85 7.10
C GLU A 174 -12.57 2.94 7.98
N LEU A 175 -12.09 1.71 8.25
CA LEU A 175 -12.76 0.77 9.16
C LEU A 175 -12.43 1.03 10.64
N ASN A 176 -11.46 1.90 10.93
CA ASN A 176 -11.19 2.33 12.30
C ASN A 176 -12.21 3.41 12.71
N GLU A 177 -12.85 3.23 13.87
CA GLU A 177 -13.84 4.18 14.40
C GLU A 177 -13.27 5.62 14.57
N ASN A 178 -11.96 5.75 14.76
CA ASN A 178 -11.29 7.03 14.93
C ASN A 178 -10.88 7.70 13.59
N PHE A 179 -11.05 7.04 12.44
CA PHE A 179 -10.69 7.61 11.13
C PHE A 179 -11.43 8.92 10.87
N ARG A 180 -12.75 8.90 10.97
CA ARG A 180 -13.59 10.08 10.72
C ARG A 180 -13.32 11.19 11.73
N TYR A 181 -13.02 10.84 12.97
CA TYR A 181 -12.63 11.80 14.01
C TYR A 181 -11.29 12.48 13.65
N LEU A 182 -10.27 11.70 13.30
CA LEU A 182 -8.96 12.21 12.90
C LEU A 182 -9.07 13.20 11.72
N VAL A 183 -9.77 12.80 10.66
CA VAL A 183 -9.95 13.64 9.47
C VAL A 183 -10.66 14.95 9.79
N LYS A 184 -11.81 14.91 10.48
CA LYS A 184 -12.57 16.12 10.85
C LYS A 184 -11.77 17.06 11.73
N MET A 185 -11.14 16.51 12.77
CA MET A 185 -10.37 17.32 13.71
C MET A 185 -9.10 17.90 13.08
N ALA A 186 -8.38 17.12 12.26
CA ALA A 186 -7.21 17.62 11.54
C ALA A 186 -7.59 18.77 10.59
N ARG A 187 -8.69 18.64 9.85
CA ARG A 187 -9.23 19.69 8.98
C ARG A 187 -9.65 20.95 9.75
N SER A 188 -10.24 20.76 10.95
CA SER A 188 -10.60 21.88 11.84
C SER A 188 -9.38 22.60 12.42
N ILE A 189 -8.34 21.85 12.80
CA ILE A 189 -7.07 22.41 13.33
C ILE A 189 -6.33 23.18 12.23
N ARG A 190 -6.26 22.62 11.03
CA ARG A 190 -5.60 23.21 9.86
C ARG A 190 -6.43 23.05 8.59
N PRO A 191 -7.15 24.09 8.19
CA PRO A 191 -8.02 24.04 7.00
C PRO A 191 -7.28 23.78 5.67
N ASP A 192 -6.01 24.12 5.59
CA ASP A 192 -5.11 23.99 4.44
C ASP A 192 -4.25 22.72 4.46
N LEU A 193 -4.35 21.90 5.51
CA LEU A 193 -3.60 20.66 5.64
C LEU A 193 -3.92 19.70 4.47
N GLU A 194 -2.91 19.14 3.84
CA GLU A 194 -3.11 17.98 2.97
C GLU A 194 -3.41 16.76 3.84
N ILE A 195 -4.57 16.13 3.63
CA ILE A 195 -4.94 14.90 4.31
C ILE A 195 -4.99 13.80 3.25
N ILE A 196 -4.14 12.80 3.42
CA ILE A 196 -4.05 11.64 2.52
C ILE A 196 -4.70 10.44 3.20
N ASP A 197 -5.51 9.72 2.43
CA ASP A 197 -6.07 8.42 2.79
C ASP A 197 -5.49 7.33 1.86
N ARG A 198 -4.84 6.31 2.45
CA ARG A 198 -4.29 5.14 1.75
C ARG A 198 -5.35 4.08 1.59
N CYS A 199 -6.24 4.29 0.63
CA CYS A 199 -7.46 3.53 0.44
C CYS A 199 -7.24 2.23 -0.36
N ASN A 200 -7.90 1.15 0.07
CA ASN A 200 -7.91 -0.11 -0.68
C ASN A 200 -9.06 -0.23 -1.69
N LEU A 201 -9.89 0.81 -1.84
CA LEU A 201 -11.07 0.93 -2.69
C LEU A 201 -12.28 0.08 -2.26
N THR A 202 -12.08 -1.20 -1.96
CA THR A 202 -13.22 -2.09 -1.63
C THR A 202 -13.93 -1.69 -0.34
N VAL A 203 -13.23 -0.99 0.55
CA VAL A 203 -13.79 -0.47 1.81
C VAL A 203 -14.94 0.51 1.58
N LEU A 204 -14.94 1.24 0.45
CA LEU A 204 -16.01 2.18 0.10
C LEU A 204 -17.38 1.50 -0.12
N GLN A 205 -17.39 0.17 -0.20
CA GLN A 205 -18.62 -0.61 -0.41
C GLN A 205 -18.98 -1.46 0.81
N GLU A 206 -18.16 -1.45 1.86
CA GLU A 206 -18.47 -2.19 3.08
C GLU A 206 -19.72 -1.61 3.76
N PRO A 207 -20.54 -2.48 4.41
CA PRO A 207 -21.68 -2.03 5.19
C PRO A 207 -21.28 -1.00 6.24
N GLY A 208 -22.05 0.08 6.35
CA GLY A 208 -21.79 1.21 7.25
C GLY A 208 -20.82 2.26 6.67
N GLN A 209 -20.40 2.11 5.42
CA GLN A 209 -19.56 3.08 4.70
C GLN A 209 -20.28 3.77 3.52
N GLU A 210 -21.61 3.73 3.52
CA GLU A 210 -22.45 4.24 2.41
C GLU A 210 -22.25 5.75 2.17
N ASP A 211 -21.92 6.51 3.21
CA ASP A 211 -21.67 7.95 3.17
C ASP A 211 -20.17 8.31 3.07
N LEU A 212 -19.27 7.30 2.99
CA LEU A 212 -17.84 7.53 3.09
C LEU A 212 -17.31 8.40 1.93
N VAL A 213 -17.76 8.16 0.71
CA VAL A 213 -17.35 8.95 -0.47
C VAL A 213 -17.69 10.43 -0.28
N GLU A 214 -18.90 10.75 0.20
CA GLU A 214 -19.30 12.13 0.45
C GLU A 214 -18.52 12.74 1.63
N PHE A 215 -18.27 11.95 2.68
CA PHE A 215 -17.43 12.35 3.82
C PHE A 215 -16.00 12.73 3.38
N LEU A 216 -15.36 11.91 2.54
CA LEU A 216 -14.01 12.16 2.02
C LEU A 216 -13.98 13.43 1.17
N LYS A 217 -14.99 13.62 0.31
CA LYS A 217 -15.17 14.82 -0.52
C LYS A 217 -15.35 16.09 0.30
N GLU A 218 -16.27 16.09 1.28
CA GLU A 218 -16.54 17.26 2.15
C GLU A 218 -15.28 17.70 2.89
N ASN A 219 -14.44 16.75 3.31
CA ASN A 219 -13.19 17.02 4.00
C ASN A 219 -11.99 17.20 3.05
N LYS A 220 -12.21 17.18 1.74
CA LYS A 220 -11.18 17.34 0.71
C LYS A 220 -9.99 16.40 0.96
N VAL A 221 -10.28 15.13 1.22
CA VAL A 221 -9.26 14.12 1.45
C VAL A 221 -8.67 13.70 0.11
N HIS A 222 -7.36 13.74 -0.01
CA HIS A 222 -6.63 13.21 -1.15
C HIS A 222 -6.58 11.69 -1.03
N ILE A 223 -7.09 10.99 -2.01
CA ILE A 223 -7.15 9.53 -2.01
C ILE A 223 -5.98 8.98 -2.81
N ILE A 224 -5.17 8.11 -2.18
CA ILE A 224 -4.16 7.31 -2.84
C ILE A 224 -4.62 5.85 -2.81
N ALA A 225 -5.14 5.38 -3.92
CA ALA A 225 -5.86 4.12 -4.00
C ALA A 225 -5.02 2.99 -4.59
N SER A 226 -5.10 1.81 -3.97
CA SER A 226 -4.38 0.64 -4.44
C SER A 226 -5.11 -0.05 -5.59
N LEU A 227 -4.57 0.03 -6.81
CA LEU A 227 -5.02 -0.73 -7.98
C LEU A 227 -3.80 -1.33 -8.68
N PRO A 228 -3.34 -2.53 -8.28
CA PRO A 228 -2.07 -3.10 -8.75
C PRO A 228 -2.06 -3.52 -10.21
N CYS A 229 -3.21 -3.62 -10.86
CA CYS A 229 -3.33 -3.84 -12.30
C CYS A 229 -4.68 -3.29 -12.80
N TYR A 230 -4.79 -3.09 -14.11
CA TYR A 230 -6.05 -2.74 -14.79
C TYR A 230 -6.77 -3.99 -15.36
N SER A 231 -6.37 -5.20 -14.97
CA SER A 231 -7.03 -6.46 -15.34
C SER A 231 -7.52 -7.22 -14.11
N GLU A 232 -8.69 -7.85 -14.23
CA GLU A 232 -9.36 -8.61 -13.19
C GLU A 232 -8.47 -9.74 -12.65
N GLU A 233 -7.93 -10.59 -13.55
CA GLU A 233 -7.12 -11.74 -13.19
C GLU A 233 -5.94 -11.38 -12.27
N ASN A 234 -5.22 -10.30 -12.58
CA ASN A 234 -4.03 -9.90 -11.82
C ASN A 234 -4.38 -9.24 -10.48
N VAL A 235 -5.46 -8.46 -10.42
CA VAL A 235 -5.88 -7.83 -9.16
C VAL A 235 -6.41 -8.89 -8.20
N ASP A 236 -7.29 -9.77 -8.68
CA ASP A 236 -7.90 -10.79 -7.86
C ASP A 236 -6.86 -11.81 -7.37
N GLN A 237 -5.89 -12.20 -8.21
CA GLN A 237 -4.78 -13.05 -7.77
C GLN A 237 -3.94 -12.43 -6.64
N GLN A 238 -3.80 -11.11 -6.61
CA GLN A 238 -2.96 -10.42 -5.63
C GLN A 238 -3.71 -10.04 -4.35
N ARG A 239 -5.02 -9.76 -4.46
CA ARG A 239 -5.79 -9.10 -3.41
C ARG A 239 -7.02 -9.88 -2.95
N GLY A 240 -7.41 -10.93 -3.66
CA GLY A 240 -8.58 -11.74 -3.39
C GLY A 240 -9.65 -11.61 -4.48
N SER A 241 -10.52 -12.59 -4.55
CA SER A 241 -11.56 -12.72 -5.55
C SER A 241 -12.58 -11.57 -5.50
N GLY A 242 -12.95 -11.02 -6.67
CA GLY A 242 -13.93 -9.94 -6.79
C GLY A 242 -13.42 -8.56 -6.35
N VAL A 243 -12.14 -8.43 -5.97
CA VAL A 243 -11.54 -7.15 -5.58
C VAL A 243 -11.46 -6.19 -6.77
N PHE A 244 -11.19 -6.69 -7.98
CA PHE A 244 -11.16 -5.86 -9.18
C PHE A 244 -12.50 -5.19 -9.43
N GLU A 245 -13.58 -5.95 -9.48
CA GLU A 245 -14.94 -5.46 -9.73
C GLU A 245 -15.32 -4.36 -8.74
N ARG A 246 -15.09 -4.62 -7.46
CA ARG A 246 -15.35 -3.66 -6.38
C ARG A 246 -14.47 -2.41 -6.51
N SER A 247 -13.21 -2.57 -6.89
CA SER A 247 -12.31 -1.43 -7.11
C SER A 247 -12.77 -0.54 -8.25
N ILE A 248 -13.22 -1.11 -9.37
CA ILE A 248 -13.77 -0.36 -10.50
C ILE A 248 -15.04 0.41 -10.09
N ALA A 249 -15.97 -0.23 -9.38
CA ALA A 249 -17.18 0.42 -8.89
C ALA A 249 -16.88 1.57 -7.90
N ALA A 250 -15.90 1.39 -7.03
CA ALA A 250 -15.43 2.42 -6.10
C ALA A 250 -14.82 3.62 -6.84
N LEU A 251 -13.97 3.38 -7.84
CA LEU A 251 -13.37 4.45 -8.66
C LEU A 251 -14.42 5.24 -9.43
N LEU A 252 -15.44 4.58 -9.99
CA LEU A 252 -16.57 5.25 -10.62
C LEU A 252 -17.34 6.13 -9.62
N ALA A 253 -17.56 5.62 -8.38
CA ALA A 253 -18.20 6.39 -7.32
C ALA A 253 -17.43 7.65 -6.94
N LEU A 254 -16.10 7.55 -6.87
CA LEU A 254 -15.23 8.69 -6.59
C LEU A 254 -15.25 9.71 -7.75
N ASN A 255 -15.19 9.25 -9.00
CA ASN A 255 -15.31 10.15 -10.15
C ASN A 255 -16.68 10.86 -10.21
N ASP A 256 -17.78 10.16 -9.93
CA ASP A 256 -19.12 10.75 -9.84
C ASP A 256 -19.22 11.83 -8.75
N ALA A 257 -18.48 11.64 -7.63
CA ALA A 257 -18.38 12.62 -6.57
C ALA A 257 -17.52 13.84 -6.94
N GLY A 258 -16.74 13.76 -8.03
CA GLY A 258 -15.93 14.86 -8.57
C GLY A 258 -14.42 14.68 -8.42
N TYR A 259 -13.94 13.55 -7.90
CA TYR A 259 -12.51 13.24 -7.84
C TYR A 259 -11.88 13.20 -9.24
N SER A 260 -10.66 13.70 -9.38
CA SER A 260 -9.90 13.89 -10.64
C SER A 260 -10.53 14.84 -11.66
N SER A 261 -11.72 15.38 -11.40
CA SER A 261 -12.36 16.41 -12.24
C SER A 261 -12.36 17.81 -11.60
N GLN A 262 -12.26 17.87 -10.25
CA GLN A 262 -12.17 19.09 -9.48
C GLN A 262 -10.76 19.20 -8.88
N SER A 263 -10.13 20.37 -8.99
CA SER A 263 -8.74 20.59 -8.60
C SER A 263 -8.41 20.35 -7.11
N ASN A 264 -9.43 20.28 -6.25
CA ASN A 264 -9.29 20.06 -4.81
C ASN A 264 -9.70 18.64 -4.36
N LEU A 265 -10.06 17.76 -5.32
CA LEU A 265 -10.44 16.36 -5.08
C LEU A 265 -9.50 15.45 -5.87
N ARG A 266 -8.36 15.16 -5.29
CA ARG A 266 -7.30 14.41 -5.92
C ARG A 266 -7.44 12.92 -5.70
N LEU A 267 -7.26 12.14 -6.78
CA LEU A 267 -7.26 10.67 -6.78
C LEU A 267 -6.02 10.17 -7.50
N ASP A 268 -5.12 9.56 -6.78
CA ASP A 268 -3.94 8.89 -7.33
C ASP A 268 -4.08 7.37 -7.19
N LEU A 269 -3.46 6.64 -8.10
CA LEU A 269 -3.42 5.18 -8.06
C LEU A 269 -2.03 4.66 -7.69
N VAL A 270 -1.99 3.47 -7.12
CA VAL A 270 -0.75 2.78 -6.77
C VAL A 270 -0.70 1.43 -7.48
N TYR A 271 0.39 1.21 -8.21
CA TYR A 271 0.77 -0.06 -8.80
C TYR A 271 1.79 -0.79 -7.93
N ASN A 272 1.58 -2.09 -7.73
CA ASN A 272 2.54 -3.02 -7.12
C ASN A 272 2.78 -4.21 -8.04
N PRO A 273 4.04 -4.68 -8.24
CA PRO A 273 4.31 -5.91 -8.95
C PRO A 273 3.70 -7.14 -8.28
N LEU A 274 3.24 -8.12 -9.07
CA LEU A 274 2.70 -9.39 -8.57
C LEU A 274 3.76 -10.33 -7.96
N GLY A 275 5.04 -10.09 -8.20
CA GLY A 275 6.10 -11.04 -7.83
C GLY A 275 7.46 -10.41 -7.65
N ALA A 276 8.51 -11.23 -7.79
CA ALA A 276 9.90 -10.90 -7.57
C ALA A 276 10.53 -10.09 -8.73
N PHE A 277 9.90 -9.00 -9.13
CA PHE A 277 10.38 -8.13 -10.21
C PHE A 277 10.12 -6.65 -9.90
N LEU A 278 10.86 -5.78 -10.60
CA LEU A 278 10.70 -4.33 -10.47
C LEU A 278 9.53 -3.83 -11.33
N PRO A 279 8.87 -2.74 -10.92
CA PRO A 279 7.86 -2.11 -11.75
C PRO A 279 8.46 -1.57 -13.05
N PRO A 280 7.68 -1.47 -14.13
CA PRO A 280 8.06 -0.71 -15.32
C PRO A 280 8.28 0.77 -14.98
N PRO A 281 8.93 1.55 -15.88
CA PRO A 281 9.02 3.00 -15.71
C PRO A 281 7.65 3.64 -15.51
N GLN A 282 7.50 4.41 -14.43
CA GLN A 282 6.23 4.97 -13.97
C GLN A 282 5.49 5.74 -15.05
N GLU A 283 6.17 6.63 -15.77
CA GLU A 283 5.57 7.46 -16.81
C GLU A 283 4.89 6.64 -17.93
N LYS A 284 5.55 5.54 -18.36
CA LYS A 284 5.01 4.66 -19.40
C LYS A 284 3.79 3.89 -18.89
N LEU A 285 3.87 3.41 -17.66
CA LEU A 285 2.78 2.65 -17.05
C LEU A 285 1.58 3.55 -16.77
N GLU A 286 1.79 4.79 -16.34
CA GLU A 286 0.74 5.77 -16.10
C GLU A 286 -0.07 6.05 -17.37
N VAL A 287 0.61 6.25 -18.51
CA VAL A 287 -0.07 6.44 -19.80
C VAL A 287 -0.98 5.26 -20.12
N GLN A 288 -0.47 4.02 -19.95
CA GLN A 288 -1.26 2.82 -20.19
C GLN A 288 -2.46 2.70 -19.24
N TYR A 289 -2.27 2.99 -17.95
CA TYR A 289 -3.38 2.98 -16.98
C TYR A 289 -4.44 4.01 -17.36
N LYS A 290 -4.06 5.22 -17.75
CA LYS A 290 -4.98 6.27 -18.17
C LYS A 290 -5.77 5.86 -19.42
N GLU A 291 -5.10 5.31 -20.43
CA GLU A 291 -5.75 4.80 -21.65
C GLU A 291 -6.73 3.66 -21.31
N GLN A 292 -6.25 2.61 -20.58
CA GLN A 292 -7.05 1.42 -20.33
C GLN A 292 -8.25 1.69 -19.42
N LEU A 293 -8.09 2.47 -18.36
CA LEU A 293 -9.17 2.78 -17.43
C LEU A 293 -10.19 3.74 -18.04
N ALA A 294 -9.75 4.72 -18.83
CA ALA A 294 -10.66 5.62 -19.52
C ALA A 294 -11.44 4.94 -20.65
N GLU A 295 -10.77 4.14 -21.51
CA GLU A 295 -11.41 3.48 -22.65
C GLU A 295 -12.38 2.38 -22.23
N ASN A 296 -12.03 1.59 -21.20
CA ASN A 296 -12.84 0.43 -20.80
C ASN A 296 -13.93 0.78 -19.77
N PHE A 297 -13.66 1.74 -18.88
CA PHE A 297 -14.53 2.02 -17.73
C PHE A 297 -14.95 3.49 -17.62
N GLY A 298 -14.34 4.41 -18.36
CA GLY A 298 -14.59 5.85 -18.22
C GLY A 298 -14.00 6.45 -16.95
N ILE A 299 -13.02 5.76 -16.32
CA ILE A 299 -12.41 6.18 -15.07
C ILE A 299 -11.26 7.15 -15.33
N LEU A 300 -11.23 8.23 -14.53
CA LEU A 300 -10.18 9.24 -14.52
C LEU A 300 -9.43 9.19 -13.17
N PHE A 301 -8.12 9.45 -13.21
CA PHE A 301 -7.27 9.63 -12.04
C PHE A 301 -6.14 10.62 -12.36
N ASP A 302 -5.51 11.19 -11.31
CA ASP A 302 -4.52 12.24 -11.50
C ASP A 302 -3.13 11.68 -11.82
N SER A 303 -2.57 10.84 -10.95
CA SER A 303 -1.22 10.27 -11.10
C SER A 303 -1.17 8.78 -10.75
N LEU A 304 -0.19 8.08 -11.29
CA LEU A 304 0.13 6.70 -10.92
C LEU A 304 1.45 6.67 -10.15
N PHE A 305 1.45 6.06 -8.97
CA PHE A 305 2.67 5.71 -8.27
C PHE A 305 3.02 4.25 -8.51
N THR A 306 4.27 3.98 -8.83
CA THR A 306 4.79 2.62 -8.93
C THR A 306 5.67 2.32 -7.73
N ILE A 307 5.30 1.34 -6.93
CA ILE A 307 6.07 0.94 -5.76
C ILE A 307 6.65 -0.46 -5.94
N THR A 308 7.87 -0.63 -5.47
CA THR A 308 8.54 -1.91 -5.38
C THR A 308 8.13 -2.59 -4.09
N ASN A 309 7.75 -3.86 -4.15
CA ASN A 309 7.37 -4.59 -2.94
C ASN A 309 8.58 -4.76 -2.00
N MET A 310 8.38 -4.48 -0.73
CA MET A 310 9.39 -4.74 0.28
C MET A 310 9.41 -6.24 0.64
N PRO A 311 10.60 -6.89 0.67
CA PRO A 311 10.73 -8.30 1.00
C PRO A 311 10.63 -8.54 2.52
N ILE A 312 9.48 -8.18 3.09
CA ILE A 312 9.17 -8.34 4.52
C ILE A 312 7.84 -9.05 4.70
N LYS A 313 7.61 -9.63 5.86
CA LYS A 313 6.36 -10.25 6.31
C LYS A 313 5.78 -11.21 5.25
N ARG A 314 4.48 -11.12 4.90
CA ARG A 314 3.83 -12.03 3.93
C ARG A 314 4.55 -12.12 2.59
N PHE A 315 5.06 -11.01 2.08
CA PHE A 315 5.78 -11.03 0.81
C PHE A 315 7.15 -11.73 0.94
N ALA A 316 7.86 -11.55 2.05
CA ALA A 316 9.08 -12.31 2.31
C ALA A 316 8.82 -13.81 2.43
N ASP A 317 7.74 -14.20 3.12
CA ASP A 317 7.32 -15.61 3.23
C ASP A 317 6.94 -16.19 1.86
N PHE A 318 6.23 -15.43 1.03
CA PHE A 318 5.91 -15.80 -0.36
C PHE A 318 7.19 -16.03 -1.18
N LEU A 319 8.15 -15.10 -1.13
CA LEU A 319 9.42 -15.23 -1.85
C LEU A 319 10.25 -16.41 -1.33
N HIS A 320 10.28 -16.61 -0.01
CA HIS A 320 11.04 -17.70 0.62
C HIS A 320 10.50 -19.07 0.20
N ARG A 321 9.18 -19.28 0.18
CA ARG A 321 8.55 -20.54 -0.26
C ARG A 321 8.84 -20.89 -1.72
N ARG A 322 9.11 -19.88 -2.55
CA ARG A 322 9.43 -20.03 -3.99
C ARG A 322 10.94 -20.05 -4.28
N ASP A 323 11.77 -19.98 -3.24
CA ASP A 323 13.23 -19.85 -3.38
C ASP A 323 13.66 -18.61 -4.19
N GLU A 324 12.84 -17.54 -4.15
CA GLU A 324 13.05 -16.31 -4.91
C GLU A 324 13.63 -15.16 -4.05
N LEU A 325 13.68 -15.32 -2.71
CA LEU A 325 14.04 -14.24 -1.79
C LEU A 325 15.45 -13.69 -2.04
N GLN A 326 16.46 -14.57 -2.20
CA GLN A 326 17.84 -14.14 -2.46
C GLN A 326 17.94 -13.41 -3.81
N GLY A 327 17.35 -13.99 -4.86
CA GLY A 327 17.38 -13.38 -6.20
C GLY A 327 16.71 -12.01 -6.23
N TYR A 328 15.61 -11.84 -5.49
CA TYR A 328 14.91 -10.57 -5.38
C TYR A 328 15.72 -9.53 -4.59
N MET A 329 16.36 -9.92 -3.48
CA MET A 329 17.26 -9.03 -2.74
C MET A 329 18.44 -8.56 -3.61
N ASP A 330 19.06 -9.47 -4.38
CA ASP A 330 20.13 -9.13 -5.33
C ASP A 330 19.63 -8.18 -6.42
N LEU A 331 18.38 -8.35 -6.88
CA LEU A 331 17.74 -7.44 -7.84
C LEU A 331 17.59 -6.04 -7.26
N LEU A 332 17.10 -5.91 -6.03
CA LEU A 332 16.95 -4.61 -5.34
C LEU A 332 18.28 -3.90 -5.16
N VAL A 333 19.31 -4.62 -4.70
CA VAL A 333 20.66 -4.07 -4.49
C VAL A 333 21.26 -3.56 -5.80
N ARG A 334 21.16 -4.35 -6.88
CA ARG A 334 21.71 -3.96 -8.19
C ARG A 334 21.00 -2.77 -8.84
N ASN A 335 19.73 -2.54 -8.50
CA ASN A 335 18.92 -1.46 -9.05
C ASN A 335 18.73 -0.31 -8.06
N PHE A 336 19.54 -0.25 -7.02
CA PHE A 336 19.49 0.86 -6.06
C PHE A 336 19.79 2.19 -6.75
N ASN A 337 18.87 3.14 -6.63
CA ASN A 337 19.02 4.47 -7.23
C ASN A 337 19.60 5.45 -6.19
N LYS A 338 20.87 5.85 -6.39
CA LYS A 338 21.59 6.77 -5.50
C LYS A 338 20.97 8.17 -5.49
N ASP A 339 20.41 8.60 -6.63
CA ASP A 339 19.90 9.96 -6.81
C ASP A 339 18.63 10.22 -5.96
N THR A 340 17.99 9.16 -5.46
CA THR A 340 16.80 9.26 -4.60
C THR A 340 17.13 9.40 -3.12
N VAL A 341 18.38 9.20 -2.71
CA VAL A 341 18.78 9.13 -1.28
C VAL A 341 18.51 10.44 -0.53
N GLU A 342 18.70 11.58 -1.18
CA GLU A 342 18.47 12.89 -0.57
C GLU A 342 16.97 13.23 -0.42
N ASN A 343 16.10 12.48 -1.10
CA ASN A 343 14.65 12.67 -1.12
C ASN A 343 13.89 11.47 -0.53
N LEU A 344 14.53 10.68 0.32
CA LEU A 344 13.84 9.58 1.00
C LEU A 344 12.74 10.12 1.92
N MET A 345 11.54 9.57 1.82
CA MET A 345 10.38 9.98 2.63
C MET A 345 10.69 9.99 4.13
N CYS A 346 11.46 9.01 4.62
CA CYS A 346 11.83 8.91 6.04
C CYS A 346 12.65 10.09 6.56
N LEU A 347 13.20 10.94 5.69
CA LEU A 347 13.93 12.14 6.11
C LEU A 347 12.99 13.20 6.71
N GLU A 348 11.79 13.31 6.21
CA GLU A 348 10.80 14.35 6.56
C GLU A 348 9.52 13.77 7.20
N THR A 349 9.41 12.45 7.34
CA THR A 349 8.22 11.79 7.89
C THR A 349 8.41 11.42 9.36
N ILE A 350 7.40 11.69 10.18
CA ILE A 350 7.22 11.09 11.51
C ILE A 350 6.11 10.06 11.36
N SER A 351 6.40 8.79 11.67
CA SER A 351 5.40 7.72 11.68
C SER A 351 4.94 7.42 13.11
N VAL A 352 3.63 7.30 13.30
CA VAL A 352 3.00 6.90 14.55
C VAL A 352 2.19 5.63 14.29
N GLY A 353 2.54 4.55 15.00
CA GLY A 353 1.83 3.29 14.93
C GLY A 353 0.49 3.31 15.69
N TRP A 354 -0.35 2.32 15.43
CA TRP A 354 -1.64 2.15 16.11
C TRP A 354 -1.48 2.04 17.65
N ASP A 355 -0.34 1.57 18.13
CA ASP A 355 0.01 1.47 19.55
C ASP A 355 0.65 2.75 20.12
N GLY A 356 0.67 3.83 19.36
CA GLY A 356 1.24 5.12 19.76
C GLY A 356 2.77 5.20 19.70
N LYS A 357 3.45 4.16 19.21
CA LYS A 357 4.90 4.21 19.03
C LYS A 357 5.26 5.14 17.89
N VAL A 358 6.22 6.02 18.17
CA VAL A 358 6.75 6.95 17.17
C VAL A 358 8.03 6.38 16.59
N SER A 359 8.10 6.31 15.27
CA SER A 359 9.29 5.89 14.54
C SER A 359 9.71 6.96 13.53
N GLY A 360 10.96 6.85 13.07
CA GLY A 360 11.46 7.62 11.97
C GLY A 360 11.41 6.87 10.64
N ASP A 361 10.93 5.63 10.68
CA ASP A 361 10.78 4.76 9.52
C ASP A 361 9.35 4.88 9.00
N CYS A 362 9.18 4.78 7.68
CA CYS A 362 7.85 4.68 7.08
C CYS A 362 7.33 3.25 7.24
N ASP A 363 6.06 3.10 7.60
CA ASP A 363 5.35 1.82 7.58
C ASP A 363 4.98 1.41 6.15
#